data_4940603c2ceba3988557830b9f8fdd8b
#
_entry.id   4940603c2ceba3988557830b9f8fdd8b
#
_cell.length_a   1.000
_cell.length_b   1.000
_cell.length_c   1.000
_cell.angle_alpha   90.00
_cell.angle_beta   90.00
_cell.angle_gamma   90.00
#
_symmetry.space_group_name_H-M   'P 1'
#
loop_
_entity.id
_entity.type
_entity.pdbx_description
1 polymer ?
#
loop_
_entity_poly.entity_id
_entity_poly.type
_entity_poly.pdbx_seq_one_letter_code
_entity_poly.pdbx_strand_id
1 'polypeptide(L)'
;MAEKTVVTAVIFDIDGTLVDSVDLHAEAWRVAFLRFGKKISFEEVRRQIGKGADQLMPVFLSRDELATFGDELNQARSELFKREYLPRVKAFAGVRHLFQRIRHDHKRIALASSAKGDELTIYKAIACIDDLVEAETSSDDADKSKPYPDIFQAALARLRDIPANEVVVVGDTGYDAEAARKANLRTVGLMSGGWSENDLIQAGCIAVYRDAADLLMRYDTSPLRAVS
;
A
#
# COMPACT_ATOMS: atom_id res chain seq x y z
N MET A 1 -4.83 17.57 -27.92
CA MET A 1 -5.07 18.09 -26.56
C MET A 1 -5.33 16.88 -25.71
N ALA A 2 -4.54 16.64 -24.65
CA ALA A 2 -4.84 15.55 -23.73
C ALA A 2 -6.17 15.86 -23.02
N GLU A 3 -7.13 14.95 -23.09
CA GLU A 3 -8.35 15.03 -22.30
C GLU A 3 -7.96 15.20 -20.83
N LYS A 4 -8.41 16.28 -20.21
CA LYS A 4 -8.28 16.46 -18.76
C LYS A 4 -9.16 15.39 -18.09
N THR A 5 -8.56 14.35 -17.60
CA THR A 5 -9.28 13.28 -16.91
C THR A 5 -9.69 13.77 -15.53
N VAL A 6 -10.98 13.87 -15.29
CA VAL A 6 -11.53 14.16 -13.95
C VAL A 6 -11.15 13.02 -13.02
N VAL A 7 -10.70 13.30 -11.80
CA VAL A 7 -10.50 12.29 -10.76
C VAL A 7 -11.67 12.36 -9.78
N THR A 8 -12.40 11.27 -9.65
CA THR A 8 -13.60 11.15 -8.80
C THR A 8 -13.37 10.20 -7.61
N ALA A 9 -12.33 9.35 -7.67
CA ALA A 9 -11.96 8.50 -6.54
C ALA A 9 -10.45 8.33 -6.42
N VAL A 10 -10.01 8.03 -5.19
CA VAL A 10 -8.62 7.74 -4.85
C VAL A 10 -8.57 6.44 -4.07
N ILE A 11 -7.70 5.51 -4.49
CA ILE A 11 -7.40 4.28 -3.78
C ILE A 11 -6.05 4.44 -3.11
N PHE A 12 -5.98 4.26 -1.80
CA PHE A 12 -4.74 4.33 -1.04
C PHE A 12 -4.23 2.94 -0.67
N ASP A 13 -2.95 2.70 -0.88
CA ASP A 13 -2.21 1.72 -0.10
C ASP A 13 -2.04 2.21 1.34
N ILE A 14 -1.54 1.37 2.25
CA ILE A 14 -1.48 1.67 3.68
C ILE A 14 -0.06 1.67 4.24
N ASP A 15 0.63 0.53 4.15
CA ASP A 15 1.94 0.34 4.76
C ASP A 15 3.02 1.16 4.01
N GLY A 16 3.65 2.12 4.68
CA GLY A 16 4.57 3.05 4.01
C GLY A 16 3.89 4.24 3.32
N THR A 17 2.57 4.16 3.12
CA THR A 17 1.76 5.21 2.48
C THR A 17 1.01 6.06 3.50
N LEU A 18 0.25 5.45 4.40
CA LEU A 18 -0.55 6.11 5.43
C LEU A 18 0.03 5.94 6.83
N VAL A 19 0.69 4.82 7.07
CA VAL A 19 1.33 4.49 8.35
C VAL A 19 2.80 4.13 8.15
N ASP A 20 3.62 4.50 9.13
CA ASP A 20 5.05 4.20 9.21
C ASP A 20 5.25 2.79 9.77
N SER A 21 5.16 1.79 8.91
CA SER A 21 5.19 0.36 9.24
C SER A 21 6.25 -0.45 8.48
N VAL A 22 6.83 0.11 7.41
CA VAL A 22 7.74 -0.63 6.49
C VAL A 22 8.90 -1.28 7.22
N ASP A 23 9.64 -0.52 8.03
CA ASP A 23 10.80 -1.01 8.78
C ASP A 23 10.39 -2.02 9.86
N LEU A 24 9.20 -1.85 10.44
CA LEU A 24 8.65 -2.78 11.43
C LEU A 24 8.27 -4.12 10.80
N HIS A 25 7.66 -4.10 9.61
CA HIS A 25 7.41 -5.32 8.84
C HIS A 25 8.70 -6.00 8.40
N ALA A 26 9.69 -5.23 7.91
CA ALA A 26 10.97 -5.77 7.49
C ALA A 26 11.67 -6.50 8.65
N GLU A 27 11.67 -5.90 9.83
CA GLU A 27 12.27 -6.52 11.03
C GLU A 27 11.50 -7.76 11.48
N ALA A 28 10.16 -7.74 11.47
CA ALA A 28 9.36 -8.91 11.80
C ALA A 28 9.65 -10.09 10.86
N TRP A 29 9.75 -9.84 9.55
CA TRP A 29 10.13 -10.84 8.56
C TRP A 29 11.56 -11.35 8.79
N ARG A 30 12.54 -10.46 9.00
CA ARG A 30 13.93 -10.82 9.26
C ARG A 30 14.05 -11.76 10.46
N VAL A 31 13.36 -11.43 11.56
CA VAL A 31 13.35 -12.26 12.77
C VAL A 31 12.66 -13.60 12.51
N ALA A 32 11.55 -13.61 11.79
CA ALA A 32 10.86 -14.84 11.43
C ALA A 32 11.76 -15.75 10.58
N PHE A 33 12.34 -15.23 9.50
CA PHE A 33 13.29 -15.98 8.67
C PHE A 33 14.44 -16.56 9.48
N LEU A 34 15.02 -15.79 10.40
CA LEU A 34 16.13 -16.26 11.25
C LEU A 34 15.69 -17.45 12.13
N ARG A 35 14.47 -17.46 12.67
CA ARG A 35 13.93 -18.59 13.46
C ARG A 35 13.83 -19.88 12.66
N PHE A 36 13.61 -19.77 11.35
CA PHE A 36 13.57 -20.91 10.41
C PHE A 36 14.92 -21.16 9.72
N GLY A 37 16.02 -20.68 10.32
CA GLY A 37 17.40 -20.94 9.86
C GLY A 37 17.86 -20.12 8.65
N LYS A 38 17.07 -19.13 8.22
CA LYS A 38 17.39 -18.25 7.08
C LYS A 38 17.99 -16.95 7.57
N LYS A 39 19.26 -16.70 7.22
CA LYS A 39 19.95 -15.43 7.50
C LYS A 39 19.79 -14.51 6.30
N ILE A 40 18.83 -13.60 6.37
CA ILE A 40 18.56 -12.59 5.36
C ILE A 40 18.78 -11.23 6.00
N SER A 41 19.43 -10.31 5.31
CA SER A 41 19.69 -8.97 5.85
C SER A 41 18.38 -8.16 5.92
N PHE A 42 18.40 -7.14 6.78
CA PHE A 42 17.27 -6.22 6.92
C PHE A 42 16.96 -5.53 5.59
N GLU A 43 17.99 -5.08 4.88
CA GLU A 43 17.89 -4.37 3.61
C GLU A 43 17.29 -5.23 2.50
N GLU A 44 17.66 -6.52 2.44
CA GLU A 44 17.09 -7.45 1.46
C GLU A 44 15.59 -7.65 1.72
N VAL A 45 15.21 -7.87 2.97
CA VAL A 45 13.81 -8.03 3.35
C VAL A 45 13.04 -6.73 3.10
N ARG A 46 13.59 -5.58 3.53
CA ARG A 46 12.97 -4.27 3.41
C ARG A 46 12.58 -3.93 1.96
N ARG A 47 13.42 -4.30 1.00
CA ARG A 47 13.16 -4.10 -0.44
C ARG A 47 11.97 -4.91 -0.96
N GLN A 48 11.50 -5.91 -0.22
CA GLN A 48 10.35 -6.73 -0.59
C GLN A 48 9.06 -6.30 0.11
N ILE A 49 9.12 -5.38 1.09
CA ILE A 49 7.93 -4.85 1.75
C ILE A 49 7.09 -4.08 0.72
N GLY A 50 5.79 -4.21 0.81
CA GLY A 50 4.80 -3.79 -0.21
C GLY A 50 4.20 -4.99 -0.95
N LYS A 51 4.90 -6.14 -0.95
CA LYS A 51 4.35 -7.43 -1.39
C LYS A 51 3.65 -8.12 -0.23
N GLY A 52 2.65 -8.97 -0.52
CA GLY A 52 2.15 -9.93 0.46
C GLY A 52 3.10 -11.11 0.63
N ALA A 53 2.82 -11.94 1.62
CA ALA A 53 3.63 -13.11 1.98
C ALA A 53 3.85 -14.06 0.79
N ASP A 54 2.81 -14.26 -0.03
CA ASP A 54 2.80 -15.12 -1.22
C ASP A 54 3.81 -14.69 -2.28
N GLN A 55 4.15 -13.40 -2.36
CA GLN A 55 5.12 -12.84 -3.30
C GLN A 55 6.47 -12.51 -2.65
N LEU A 56 6.52 -12.34 -1.33
CA LEU A 56 7.74 -12.03 -0.59
C LEU A 56 8.54 -13.32 -0.28
N MET A 57 7.87 -14.33 0.27
CA MET A 57 8.56 -15.56 0.68
C MET A 57 9.29 -16.29 -0.45
N PRO A 58 8.73 -16.41 -1.68
CA PRO A 58 9.41 -17.07 -2.79
C PRO A 58 10.72 -16.39 -3.24
N VAL A 59 10.97 -15.14 -2.82
CA VAL A 59 12.25 -14.46 -3.09
C VAL A 59 13.39 -15.11 -2.30
N PHE A 60 13.07 -15.67 -1.13
CA PHE A 60 14.04 -16.15 -0.14
C PHE A 60 13.98 -17.65 0.13
N LEU A 61 12.87 -18.29 -0.25
CA LEU A 61 12.62 -19.70 0.00
C LEU A 61 12.46 -20.47 -1.31
N SER A 62 13.02 -21.68 -1.35
CA SER A 62 12.76 -22.64 -2.41
C SER A 62 11.32 -23.16 -2.36
N ARG A 63 10.87 -23.84 -3.42
CA ARG A 63 9.54 -24.47 -3.44
C ARG A 63 9.36 -25.51 -2.34
N ASP A 64 10.39 -26.29 -2.05
CA ASP A 64 10.35 -27.34 -1.01
C ASP A 64 10.27 -26.71 0.37
N GLU A 65 10.99 -25.63 0.64
CA GLU A 65 10.93 -24.89 1.89
C GLU A 65 9.57 -24.21 2.09
N LEU A 66 9.02 -23.60 1.05
CA LEU A 66 7.66 -23.05 1.08
C LEU A 66 6.63 -24.11 1.43
N ALA A 67 6.73 -25.29 0.81
CA ALA A 67 5.82 -26.42 1.07
C ALA A 67 6.00 -27.00 2.47
N THR A 68 7.22 -26.96 3.04
CA THR A 68 7.55 -27.60 4.31
C THR A 68 7.19 -26.72 5.50
N PHE A 69 7.50 -25.43 5.46
CA PHE A 69 7.33 -24.53 6.61
C PHE A 69 6.86 -23.11 6.26
N GLY A 70 6.49 -22.84 5.01
CA GLY A 70 6.06 -21.50 4.57
C GLY A 70 4.90 -20.94 5.38
N ASP A 71 3.86 -21.72 5.60
CA ASP A 71 2.67 -21.32 6.36
C ASP A 71 3.02 -21.06 7.85
N GLU A 72 3.82 -21.92 8.46
CA GLU A 72 4.26 -21.77 9.85
C GLU A 72 5.13 -20.51 10.02
N LEU A 73 6.04 -20.26 9.08
CA LEU A 73 6.87 -19.05 9.05
C LEU A 73 6.00 -17.78 8.94
N ASN A 74 5.03 -17.77 8.01
CA ASN A 74 4.15 -16.64 7.84
C ASN A 74 3.27 -16.38 9.07
N GLN A 75 2.77 -17.45 9.69
CA GLN A 75 2.02 -17.34 10.94
C GLN A 75 2.90 -16.76 12.07
N ALA A 76 4.11 -17.33 12.26
CA ALA A 76 5.05 -16.85 13.28
C ALA A 76 5.43 -15.37 13.08
N ARG A 77 5.59 -14.93 11.81
CA ARG A 77 5.83 -13.53 11.47
C ARG A 77 4.63 -12.67 11.84
N SER A 78 3.41 -13.11 11.49
CA SER A 78 2.18 -12.35 11.78
C SER A 78 1.96 -12.19 13.30
N GLU A 79 2.12 -13.25 14.06
CA GLU A 79 2.01 -13.21 15.53
C GLU A 79 3.08 -12.31 16.16
N LEU A 80 4.33 -12.40 15.67
CA LEU A 80 5.42 -11.55 16.11
C LEU A 80 5.12 -10.07 15.82
N PHE A 81 4.67 -9.77 14.59
CA PHE A 81 4.34 -8.40 14.19
C PHE A 81 3.24 -7.82 15.08
N LYS A 82 2.12 -8.53 15.25
CA LYS A 82 0.99 -8.08 16.06
C LYS A 82 1.37 -7.81 17.51
N ARG A 83 2.22 -8.65 18.09
CA ARG A 83 2.61 -8.53 19.50
C ARG A 83 3.65 -7.45 19.75
N GLU A 84 4.69 -7.36 18.90
CA GLU A 84 5.90 -6.58 19.20
C GLU A 84 5.98 -5.27 18.42
N TYR A 85 5.46 -5.26 17.18
CA TYR A 85 5.67 -4.16 16.23
C TYR A 85 4.43 -3.31 15.97
N LEU A 86 3.25 -3.92 15.87
CA LEU A 86 2.00 -3.20 15.61
C LEU A 86 1.72 -2.08 16.64
N PRO A 87 2.00 -2.24 17.95
CA PRO A 87 1.84 -1.15 18.93
C PRO A 87 2.78 0.05 18.70
N ARG A 88 3.78 -0.09 17.83
CA ARG A 88 4.77 0.95 17.52
C ARG A 88 4.44 1.71 16.23
N VAL A 89 3.49 1.22 15.45
CA VAL A 89 3.06 1.84 14.20
C VAL A 89 2.43 3.21 14.48
N LYS A 90 2.76 4.19 13.65
CA LYS A 90 2.23 5.56 13.72
C LYS A 90 1.74 6.00 12.35
N ALA A 91 0.73 6.85 12.33
CA ALA A 91 0.31 7.51 11.09
C ALA A 91 1.38 8.52 10.63
N PHE A 92 1.55 8.64 9.32
CA PHE A 92 2.30 9.76 8.76
C PHE A 92 1.55 11.07 8.96
N ALA A 93 2.33 12.16 9.07
CA ALA A 93 1.77 13.50 9.19
C ALA A 93 0.89 13.85 7.98
N GLY A 94 -0.20 14.55 8.22
CA GLY A 94 -1.07 15.07 7.16
C GLY A 94 -2.08 14.07 6.59
N VAL A 95 -2.02 12.77 6.91
CA VAL A 95 -2.91 11.74 6.34
C VAL A 95 -4.38 12.10 6.51
N ARG A 96 -4.85 12.34 7.74
CA ARG A 96 -6.26 12.70 7.97
C ARG A 96 -6.66 13.99 7.25
N HIS A 97 -5.80 15.00 7.22
CA HIS A 97 -6.09 16.25 6.53
C HIS A 97 -6.14 16.09 5.00
N LEU A 98 -5.28 15.22 4.43
CA LEU A 98 -5.34 14.86 3.03
C LEU A 98 -6.68 14.19 2.68
N PHE A 99 -7.12 13.24 3.50
CA PHE A 99 -8.41 12.57 3.32
C PHE A 99 -9.59 13.56 3.42
N GLN A 100 -9.56 14.45 4.41
CA GLN A 100 -10.56 15.52 4.54
C GLN A 100 -10.58 16.44 3.32
N ARG A 101 -9.41 16.79 2.76
CA ARG A 101 -9.31 17.59 1.55
C ARG A 101 -9.91 16.87 0.33
N ILE A 102 -9.62 15.58 0.16
CA ILE A 102 -10.16 14.75 -0.92
C ILE A 102 -11.70 14.66 -0.79
N ARG A 103 -12.22 14.42 0.42
CA ARG A 103 -13.67 14.38 0.68
C ARG A 103 -14.34 15.73 0.48
N HIS A 104 -13.68 16.83 0.85
CA HIS A 104 -14.18 18.19 0.58
C HIS A 104 -14.36 18.45 -0.93
N ASP A 105 -13.51 17.88 -1.75
CA ASP A 105 -13.62 17.94 -3.22
C ASP A 105 -14.60 16.87 -3.77
N HIS A 106 -15.48 16.30 -2.91
CA HIS A 106 -16.50 15.31 -3.25
C HIS A 106 -15.97 14.02 -3.89
N LYS A 107 -14.71 13.67 -3.66
CA LYS A 107 -14.11 12.43 -4.17
C LYS A 107 -14.30 11.28 -3.17
N ARG A 108 -14.42 10.08 -3.72
CA ARG A 108 -14.52 8.86 -2.92
C ARG A 108 -13.13 8.36 -2.55
N ILE A 109 -13.02 7.71 -1.40
CA ILE A 109 -11.76 7.14 -0.90
C ILE A 109 -11.96 5.65 -0.63
N ALA A 110 -11.06 4.84 -1.20
CA ALA A 110 -10.94 3.42 -0.90
C ALA A 110 -9.55 3.10 -0.39
N LEU A 111 -9.43 2.00 0.36
CA LEU A 111 -8.16 1.43 0.81
C LEU A 111 -7.90 0.10 0.11
N ALA A 112 -6.64 -0.17 -0.22
CA ALA A 112 -6.19 -1.42 -0.84
C ALA A 112 -4.92 -1.91 -0.14
N SER A 113 -5.06 -2.76 0.86
CA SER A 113 -3.97 -3.24 1.72
C SER A 113 -3.65 -4.70 1.49
N SER A 114 -2.36 -5.04 1.53
CA SER A 114 -1.89 -6.43 1.63
C SER A 114 -1.96 -6.98 3.06
N ALA A 115 -2.36 -6.18 4.05
CA ALA A 115 -2.60 -6.60 5.42
C ALA A 115 -3.94 -7.36 5.53
N LYS A 116 -4.10 -8.13 6.60
CA LYS A 116 -5.38 -8.76 6.93
C LYS A 116 -6.40 -7.75 7.46
N GLY A 117 -7.69 -8.07 7.37
CA GLY A 117 -8.76 -7.17 7.75
C GLY A 117 -8.71 -6.64 9.19
N ASP A 118 -8.21 -7.45 10.14
CA ASP A 118 -8.03 -7.03 11.53
C ASP A 118 -6.90 -5.99 11.70
N GLU A 119 -5.78 -6.13 10.98
CA GLU A 119 -4.70 -5.14 10.95
C GLU A 119 -5.16 -3.84 10.28
N LEU A 120 -5.93 -3.96 9.19
CA LEU A 120 -6.50 -2.82 8.47
C LEU A 120 -7.38 -1.95 9.39
N THR A 121 -8.21 -2.57 10.22
CA THR A 121 -9.04 -1.87 11.22
C THR A 121 -8.18 -1.06 12.20
N ILE A 122 -7.07 -1.64 12.68
CA ILE A 122 -6.14 -0.95 13.58
C ILE A 122 -5.45 0.21 12.87
N TYR A 123 -5.00 0.04 11.63
CA TYR A 123 -4.35 1.09 10.86
C TYR A 123 -5.27 2.29 10.59
N LYS A 124 -6.55 2.03 10.26
CA LYS A 124 -7.53 3.11 10.12
C LYS A 124 -7.71 3.91 11.40
N ALA A 125 -7.77 3.22 12.54
CA ALA A 125 -7.87 3.88 13.85
C ALA A 125 -6.61 4.70 14.17
N ILE A 126 -5.39 4.16 13.92
CA ILE A 126 -4.11 4.88 14.09
C ILE A 126 -4.07 6.14 13.21
N ALA A 127 -4.51 6.04 11.95
CA ALA A 127 -4.55 7.17 11.03
C ALA A 127 -5.76 8.10 11.23
N CYS A 128 -6.70 7.72 12.10
CA CYS A 128 -7.95 8.44 12.38
C CYS A 128 -8.75 8.72 11.10
N ILE A 129 -8.96 7.71 10.25
CA ILE A 129 -9.60 7.86 8.94
C ILE A 129 -10.85 7.01 8.74
N ASP A 130 -11.33 6.30 9.77
CA ASP A 130 -12.51 5.41 9.68
C ASP A 130 -13.75 6.11 9.12
N ASP A 131 -13.97 7.37 9.51
CA ASP A 131 -15.09 8.21 9.11
C ASP A 131 -14.97 8.80 7.69
N LEU A 132 -13.82 8.60 7.03
CA LEU A 132 -13.51 9.21 5.73
C LEU A 132 -13.40 8.18 4.60
N VAL A 133 -13.27 6.90 4.94
CA VAL A 133 -13.13 5.79 3.99
C VAL A 133 -14.51 5.24 3.63
N GLU A 134 -14.75 5.03 2.34
CA GLU A 134 -16.03 4.52 1.84
C GLU A 134 -15.96 3.03 1.49
N ALA A 135 -14.79 2.57 1.06
CA ALA A 135 -14.57 1.17 0.71
C ALA A 135 -13.17 0.74 1.12
N GLU A 136 -13.01 -0.54 1.40
CA GLU A 136 -11.71 -1.11 1.74
C GLU A 136 -11.58 -2.53 1.22
N THR A 137 -10.35 -2.91 0.88
CA THR A 137 -9.97 -4.29 0.54
C THR A 137 -8.73 -4.68 1.32
N SER A 138 -8.68 -5.92 1.73
CA SER A 138 -7.60 -6.55 2.49
C SER A 138 -6.98 -7.69 1.68
N SER A 139 -5.96 -8.34 2.22
CA SER A 139 -5.38 -9.55 1.61
C SER A 139 -6.42 -10.66 1.39
N ASP A 140 -7.53 -10.65 2.10
CA ASP A 140 -8.59 -11.66 1.98
C ASP A 140 -9.45 -11.47 0.70
N ASP A 141 -9.32 -10.32 0.04
CA ASP A 141 -10.04 -9.96 -1.19
C ASP A 141 -9.22 -10.15 -2.47
N ALA A 142 -8.00 -10.70 -2.38
CA ALA A 142 -7.07 -10.85 -3.49
C ALA A 142 -6.49 -12.26 -3.53
N ASP A 143 -6.55 -12.93 -4.67
CA ASP A 143 -5.92 -14.25 -4.85
C ASP A 143 -4.40 -14.15 -4.87
N LYS A 144 -3.87 -13.08 -5.44
CA LYS A 144 -2.44 -12.76 -5.49
C LYS A 144 -2.19 -11.33 -5.03
N SER A 145 -1.16 -11.18 -4.19
CA SER A 145 -0.77 -9.87 -3.71
C SER A 145 0.07 -9.09 -4.75
N LYS A 146 0.32 -7.80 -4.47
CA LYS A 146 1.19 -6.94 -5.28
C LYS A 146 2.52 -7.64 -5.60
N PRO A 147 3.01 -7.58 -6.84
CA PRO A 147 2.64 -6.69 -7.94
C PRO A 147 1.54 -7.21 -8.88
N TYR A 148 0.69 -8.15 -8.44
CA TYR A 148 -0.51 -8.54 -9.16
C TYR A 148 -1.64 -7.52 -8.94
N PRO A 149 -2.58 -7.36 -9.91
CA PRO A 149 -3.58 -6.29 -9.88
C PRO A 149 -4.75 -6.55 -8.92
N ASP A 150 -4.88 -7.74 -8.39
CA ASP A 150 -6.07 -8.29 -7.73
C ASP A 150 -6.64 -7.36 -6.67
N ILE A 151 -5.79 -6.82 -5.79
CA ILE A 151 -6.23 -5.95 -4.70
C ILE A 151 -6.81 -4.61 -5.22
N PHE A 152 -6.23 -4.05 -6.29
CA PHE A 152 -6.74 -2.82 -6.90
C PHE A 152 -7.99 -3.07 -7.74
N GLN A 153 -8.09 -4.22 -8.39
CA GLN A 153 -9.31 -4.65 -9.09
C GLN A 153 -10.46 -4.84 -8.09
N ALA A 154 -10.20 -5.47 -6.94
CA ALA A 154 -11.19 -5.61 -5.88
C ALA A 154 -11.62 -4.25 -5.32
N ALA A 155 -10.68 -3.33 -5.07
CA ALA A 155 -10.98 -1.97 -4.61
C ALA A 155 -11.81 -1.19 -5.64
N LEU A 156 -11.46 -1.29 -6.92
CA LEU A 156 -12.21 -0.65 -8.01
C LEU A 156 -13.64 -1.21 -8.10
N ALA A 157 -13.81 -2.53 -7.96
CA ALA A 157 -15.14 -3.16 -7.95
C ALA A 157 -16.03 -2.66 -6.80
N ARG A 158 -15.45 -2.27 -5.65
CA ARG A 158 -16.17 -1.67 -4.53
C ARG A 158 -16.52 -0.20 -4.74
N LEU A 159 -15.81 0.49 -5.61
CA LEU A 159 -16.07 1.87 -6.02
C LEU A 159 -17.13 1.98 -7.12
N ARG A 160 -18.05 1.03 -7.22
CA ARG A 160 -19.10 0.89 -8.23
C ARG A 160 -19.42 2.20 -8.96
N ASP A 161 -19.61 2.11 -10.27
CA ASP A 161 -20.02 3.20 -11.17
C ASP A 161 -18.93 4.27 -11.43
N ILE A 162 -17.70 4.08 -10.94
CA ILE A 162 -16.57 4.96 -11.26
C ILE A 162 -15.68 4.30 -12.32
N PRO A 163 -15.50 4.94 -13.49
CA PRO A 163 -14.58 4.45 -14.51
C PRO A 163 -13.13 4.43 -14.04
N ALA A 164 -12.35 3.40 -14.44
CA ALA A 164 -10.94 3.26 -14.02
C ALA A 164 -10.07 4.48 -14.36
N ASN A 165 -10.35 5.18 -15.47
CA ASN A 165 -9.63 6.38 -15.86
C ASN A 165 -9.90 7.60 -14.93
N GLU A 166 -10.95 7.55 -14.11
CA GLU A 166 -11.27 8.56 -13.09
C GLU A 166 -10.72 8.20 -11.70
N VAL A 167 -10.02 7.08 -11.58
CA VAL A 167 -9.42 6.62 -10.33
C VAL A 167 -7.91 6.80 -10.36
N VAL A 168 -7.35 7.25 -9.23
CA VAL A 168 -5.91 7.34 -9.01
C VAL A 168 -5.54 6.53 -7.79
N VAL A 169 -4.47 5.73 -7.89
CA VAL A 169 -3.87 5.01 -6.77
C VAL A 169 -2.81 5.91 -6.13
N VAL A 170 -2.70 5.88 -4.81
CA VAL A 170 -1.59 6.46 -4.06
C VAL A 170 -0.89 5.32 -3.31
N GLY A 171 0.39 5.15 -3.53
CA GLY A 171 1.21 4.10 -2.92
C GLY A 171 2.66 4.53 -2.77
N ASP A 172 3.46 3.76 -2.03
CA ASP A 172 4.85 4.10 -1.71
C ASP A 172 5.89 3.22 -2.41
N THR A 173 5.44 2.17 -3.11
CA THR A 173 6.34 1.19 -3.74
C THR A 173 6.14 1.09 -5.26
N GLY A 174 7.17 0.63 -5.97
CA GLY A 174 7.05 0.23 -7.37
C GLY A 174 6.08 -0.92 -7.59
N TYR A 175 5.82 -1.73 -6.55
CA TYR A 175 4.83 -2.82 -6.61
C TYR A 175 3.41 -2.30 -6.71
N ASP A 176 3.12 -1.15 -6.06
CA ASP A 176 1.83 -0.44 -6.20
C ASP A 176 1.65 0.07 -7.63
N ALA A 177 2.68 0.74 -8.16
CA ALA A 177 2.64 1.27 -9.51
C ALA A 177 2.46 0.15 -10.56
N GLU A 178 3.17 -0.97 -10.41
CA GLU A 178 3.04 -2.11 -11.30
C GLU A 178 1.66 -2.77 -11.22
N ALA A 179 1.15 -3.01 -10.00
CA ALA A 179 -0.17 -3.60 -9.77
C ALA A 179 -1.30 -2.70 -10.30
N ALA A 180 -1.23 -1.39 -10.01
CA ALA A 180 -2.20 -0.41 -10.51
C ALA A 180 -2.19 -0.32 -12.04
N ARG A 181 -1.01 -0.30 -12.68
CA ARG A 181 -0.89 -0.30 -14.14
C ARG A 181 -1.54 -1.54 -14.77
N LYS A 182 -1.38 -2.72 -14.16
CA LYS A 182 -2.05 -3.96 -14.61
C LYS A 182 -3.57 -3.91 -14.44
N ALA A 183 -4.06 -3.11 -13.49
CA ALA A 183 -5.48 -2.81 -13.30
C ALA A 183 -5.97 -1.62 -14.16
N ASN A 184 -5.14 -1.08 -15.08
CA ASN A 184 -5.40 0.13 -15.87
C ASN A 184 -5.64 1.39 -15.03
N LEU A 185 -5.00 1.49 -13.88
CA LEU A 185 -5.05 2.64 -12.98
C LEU A 185 -3.73 3.43 -13.05
N ARG A 186 -3.82 4.74 -12.82
CA ARG A 186 -2.67 5.64 -12.67
C ARG A 186 -2.23 5.69 -11.22
N THR A 187 -0.93 5.88 -10.97
CA THR A 187 -0.38 5.90 -9.61
C THR A 187 0.36 7.20 -9.32
N VAL A 188 0.08 7.77 -8.16
CA VAL A 188 0.91 8.80 -7.50
C VAL A 188 1.77 8.09 -6.46
N GLY A 189 3.09 8.31 -6.53
CA GLY A 189 4.06 7.71 -5.61
C GLY A 189 4.33 8.58 -4.39
N LEU A 190 4.52 7.96 -3.22
CA LEU A 190 5.04 8.59 -2.01
C LEU A 190 6.40 7.98 -1.66
N MET A 191 7.38 8.82 -1.34
CA MET A 191 8.72 8.34 -0.92
C MET A 191 8.77 7.89 0.54
N SER A 192 7.67 8.00 1.28
CA SER A 192 7.58 7.65 2.71
C SER A 192 7.91 6.18 3.00
N GLY A 193 7.69 5.26 2.05
CA GLY A 193 8.11 3.86 2.15
C GLY A 193 9.60 3.62 1.85
N GLY A 194 10.35 4.67 1.45
CA GLY A 194 11.80 4.62 1.25
C GLY A 194 12.24 4.25 -0.16
N TRP A 195 11.34 4.24 -1.14
CA TRP A 195 11.70 4.18 -2.54
C TRP A 195 12.15 5.57 -3.02
N SER A 196 13.13 5.63 -3.94
CA SER A 196 13.56 6.90 -4.51
C SER A 196 12.53 7.43 -5.51
N GLU A 197 12.52 8.76 -5.72
CA GLU A 197 11.69 9.39 -6.76
C GLU A 197 11.93 8.75 -8.13
N ASN A 198 13.20 8.53 -8.47
CA ASN A 198 13.58 7.91 -9.74
C ASN A 198 13.01 6.50 -9.91
N ASP A 199 13.08 5.65 -8.86
CA ASP A 199 12.55 4.29 -8.91
C ASP A 199 11.03 4.28 -9.07
N LEU A 200 10.32 5.18 -8.37
CA LEU A 200 8.86 5.31 -8.47
C LEU A 200 8.42 5.81 -9.87
N ILE A 201 9.14 6.77 -10.45
CA ILE A 201 8.87 7.23 -11.82
C ILE A 201 9.15 6.12 -12.84
N GLN A 202 10.25 5.38 -12.69
CA GLN A 202 10.56 4.24 -13.56
C GLN A 202 9.52 3.11 -13.44
N ALA A 203 8.95 2.91 -12.26
CA ALA A 203 7.85 1.95 -12.03
C ALA A 203 6.53 2.39 -12.68
N GLY A 204 6.40 3.67 -13.08
CA GLY A 204 5.23 4.20 -13.79
C GLY A 204 4.37 5.16 -12.98
N CYS A 205 4.85 5.68 -11.87
CA CYS A 205 4.14 6.76 -11.15
C CYS A 205 4.09 8.03 -12.02
N ILE A 206 2.91 8.64 -12.09
CA ILE A 206 2.66 9.87 -12.88
C ILE A 206 3.11 11.15 -12.17
N ALA A 207 3.29 11.08 -10.86
CA ALA A 207 3.86 12.12 -10.01
C ALA A 207 4.38 11.47 -8.72
N VAL A 208 5.35 12.11 -8.07
CA VAL A 208 5.94 11.64 -6.82
C VAL A 208 5.99 12.78 -5.80
N TYR A 209 5.69 12.44 -4.55
CA TYR A 209 5.72 13.35 -3.40
C TYR A 209 6.52 12.71 -2.27
N ARG A 210 7.02 13.52 -1.34
CA ARG A 210 7.78 13.00 -0.19
C ARG A 210 6.93 12.10 0.70
N ASP A 211 5.71 12.57 1.02
CA ASP A 211 4.77 11.93 1.93
C ASP A 211 3.35 12.52 1.74
N ALA A 212 2.40 12.06 2.55
CA ALA A 212 1.02 12.56 2.52
C ALA A 212 0.90 14.06 2.83
N ALA A 213 1.78 14.61 3.68
CA ALA A 213 1.78 16.04 4.01
C ALA A 213 2.25 16.90 2.82
N ASP A 214 3.27 16.44 2.08
CA ASP A 214 3.75 17.09 0.87
C ASP A 214 2.70 17.04 -0.26
N LEU A 215 2.04 15.90 -0.43
CA LEU A 215 0.92 15.75 -1.36
C LEU A 215 -0.24 16.71 -1.00
N LEU A 216 -0.59 16.81 0.29
CA LEU A 216 -1.59 17.76 0.77
C LEU A 216 -1.20 19.21 0.47
N MET A 217 0.03 19.57 0.74
CA MET A 217 0.54 20.94 0.52
C MET A 217 0.48 21.34 -0.96
N ARG A 218 0.72 20.39 -1.86
CA ARG A 218 0.71 20.57 -3.32
C ARG A 218 -0.57 20.03 -3.98
N TYR A 219 -1.62 19.80 -3.22
CA TYR A 219 -2.85 19.15 -3.67
C TYR A 219 -3.46 19.84 -4.89
N ASP A 220 -3.51 21.17 -4.92
CA ASP A 220 -4.16 21.94 -5.98
C ASP A 220 -3.45 21.84 -7.34
N THR A 221 -2.20 21.42 -7.35
CA THR A 221 -1.41 21.16 -8.56
C THR A 221 -1.17 19.69 -8.81
N SER A 222 -1.68 18.83 -7.93
CA SER A 222 -1.49 17.38 -8.01
C SER A 222 -2.44 16.72 -9.02
N PRO A 223 -2.11 15.49 -9.47
CA PRO A 223 -3.03 14.69 -10.28
C PRO A 223 -4.36 14.39 -9.58
N LEU A 224 -4.42 14.46 -8.25
CA LEU A 224 -5.66 14.25 -7.49
C LEU A 224 -6.66 15.39 -7.67
N ARG A 225 -6.18 16.60 -7.95
CA ARG A 225 -7.03 17.78 -8.17
C ARG A 225 -7.73 17.73 -9.52
N ALA A 226 -7.19 17.05 -10.55
CA ALA A 226 -7.63 17.13 -11.92
C ALA A 226 -9.13 17.48 -12.06
N VAL A 227 -9.39 18.74 -12.45
CA VAL A 227 -10.74 19.32 -12.61
C VAL A 227 -11.02 19.37 -14.09
N SER A 228 -12.26 19.18 -14.44
CA SER A 228 -12.81 19.34 -15.79
C SER A 228 -12.46 20.70 -16.42
#